data_1dcf012832f2be34793d949464de9ebe
#
_entry.id   1dcf012832f2be34793d949464de9ebe
#
_cell.length_a   1.000
_cell.length_b   1.000
_cell.length_c   1.000
_cell.angle_alpha   90.00
_cell.angle_beta   90.00
_cell.angle_gamma   90.00
#
_symmetry.space_group_name_H-M   'P 1'
#
loop_
_entity.id
_entity.type
_entity.pdbx_description
1 polymer ?
#
loop_
_entity_poly.entity_id
_entity_poly.type
_entity_poly.pdbx_seq_one_letter_code
_entity_poly.pdbx_strand_id
1 'polypeptide(L)'
;HSFPTRRSSDLTLCLAKFFVEAFQKLTNDKNCIIDVANYQTGDKDFTAVLTNLKAKNPDAVFAPGNFTESALLIKQARQLGIKAPFMGGDTWETQEFIDVGGKDVEGCVLSTAFDREKASTEEAKKFLKAYTDEYKGEPSALSALGYDSYLIAIDAIKRAGGTDSKKIRDAIATTKDLEAVTGKTTLDKNGDAIKAAVIKVVKDGKFKYLDFVDVK
;
A
#
# COMPACT_ATOMS: atom_id res chain seq x y z
N HIS A 1 -19.13 20.98 -7.26
CA HIS A 1 -18.15 20.03 -7.78
C HIS A 1 -18.10 18.82 -6.86
N SER A 2 -18.73 17.72 -7.30
CA SER A 2 -18.59 16.43 -6.66
C SER A 2 -17.13 15.95 -6.87
N PHE A 3 -16.44 15.65 -5.78
CA PHE A 3 -15.21 14.89 -5.87
C PHE A 3 -15.52 13.57 -6.57
N PRO A 4 -14.78 13.16 -7.61
CA PRO A 4 -14.96 11.84 -8.16
C PRO A 4 -14.63 10.84 -7.05
N THR A 5 -15.62 10.07 -6.63
CA THR A 5 -15.39 8.90 -5.77
C THR A 5 -14.58 7.93 -6.58
N ARG A 6 -13.27 7.86 -6.33
CA ARG A 6 -12.40 6.83 -6.92
C ARG A 6 -12.92 5.47 -6.41
N ARG A 7 -13.35 4.61 -7.31
CA ARG A 7 -13.69 3.22 -6.98
C ARG A 7 -12.40 2.50 -6.56
N SER A 8 -12.49 1.49 -5.71
CA SER A 8 -11.31 0.71 -5.29
C SER A 8 -10.52 0.11 -6.46
N SER A 9 -11.21 -0.19 -7.58
CA SER A 9 -10.60 -0.58 -8.85
C SER A 9 -9.67 0.48 -9.45
N ASP A 10 -9.94 1.77 -9.21
CA ASP A 10 -9.15 2.86 -9.76
C ASP A 10 -7.80 2.99 -9.05
N LEU A 11 -7.73 2.73 -7.74
CA LEU A 11 -6.48 2.74 -6.97
C LEU A 11 -5.53 1.65 -7.44
N THR A 12 -6.03 0.42 -7.61
CA THR A 12 -5.24 -0.73 -8.08
C THR A 12 -4.67 -0.48 -9.47
N LEU A 13 -5.48 0.07 -10.39
CA LEU A 13 -5.03 0.44 -11.74
C LEU A 13 -3.98 1.55 -11.71
N CYS A 14 -4.15 2.56 -10.84
CA CYS A 14 -3.15 3.61 -10.66
C CYS A 14 -1.82 3.05 -10.13
N LEU A 15 -1.84 2.18 -9.11
CA LEU A 15 -0.64 1.54 -8.58
C LEU A 15 0.08 0.71 -9.64
N ALA A 16 -0.65 -0.08 -10.44
CA ALA A 16 -0.07 -0.86 -11.53
C ALA A 16 0.60 0.06 -12.58
N LYS A 17 -0.07 1.14 -12.97
CA LYS A 17 0.46 2.11 -13.93
C LYS A 17 1.72 2.79 -13.40
N PHE A 18 1.71 3.30 -12.18
CA PHE A 18 2.89 3.92 -11.56
C PHE A 18 4.05 2.94 -11.42
N PHE A 19 3.77 1.69 -11.08
CA PHE A 19 4.81 0.64 -11.03
C PHE A 19 5.45 0.44 -12.40
N VAL A 20 4.66 0.29 -13.47
CA VAL A 20 5.17 0.13 -14.84
C VAL A 20 6.07 1.30 -15.23
N GLU A 21 5.59 2.54 -15.05
CA GLU A 21 6.35 3.74 -15.40
C GLU A 21 7.67 3.85 -14.61
N ALA A 22 7.61 3.60 -13.30
CA ALA A 22 8.78 3.66 -12.42
C ALA A 22 9.79 2.54 -12.75
N PHE A 23 9.31 1.32 -12.98
CA PHE A 23 10.16 0.16 -13.26
C PHE A 23 10.86 0.29 -14.62
N GLN A 24 10.13 0.73 -15.66
CA GLN A 24 10.72 1.00 -16.98
C GLN A 24 11.79 2.10 -16.92
N LYS A 25 11.54 3.16 -16.11
CA LYS A 25 12.52 4.23 -15.90
C LYS A 25 13.76 3.72 -15.14
N LEU A 26 13.56 2.91 -14.11
CA LEU A 26 14.64 2.39 -13.26
C LEU A 26 15.55 1.43 -14.05
N THR A 27 14.97 0.55 -14.84
CA THR A 27 15.69 -0.44 -15.66
C THR A 27 16.25 0.16 -16.96
N ASN A 28 15.78 1.34 -17.35
CA ASN A 28 16.03 1.93 -18.67
C ASN A 28 15.66 0.98 -19.83
N ASP A 29 14.67 0.12 -19.61
CA ASP A 29 14.17 -0.84 -20.57
C ASP A 29 12.63 -0.76 -20.67
N LYS A 30 12.14 -0.41 -21.85
CA LYS A 30 10.69 -0.34 -22.11
C LYS A 30 10.03 -1.72 -22.25
N ASN A 31 10.82 -2.76 -22.46
CA ASN A 31 10.35 -4.14 -22.65
C ASN A 31 10.42 -4.97 -21.35
N CYS A 32 10.83 -4.38 -20.23
CA CYS A 32 10.92 -5.10 -18.96
C CYS A 32 9.55 -5.57 -18.44
N ILE A 33 8.44 -4.98 -18.91
CA ILE A 33 7.07 -5.44 -18.63
C ILE A 33 6.64 -6.36 -19.77
N ILE A 34 6.68 -7.65 -19.50
CA ILE A 34 6.39 -8.69 -20.50
C ILE A 34 4.90 -9.01 -20.65
N ASP A 35 4.09 -8.67 -19.67
CA ASP A 35 2.63 -8.84 -19.69
C ASP A 35 1.91 -7.90 -18.73
N VAL A 36 0.68 -7.57 -19.08
CA VAL A 36 -0.29 -6.88 -18.21
C VAL A 36 -1.63 -7.60 -18.32
N ALA A 37 -2.11 -8.15 -17.22
CA ALA A 37 -3.38 -8.85 -17.14
C ALA A 37 -4.32 -8.15 -16.16
N ASN A 38 -5.61 -8.25 -16.42
CA ASN A 38 -6.65 -7.67 -15.57
C ASN A 38 -7.53 -8.76 -15.00
N TYR A 39 -8.00 -8.55 -13.79
CA TYR A 39 -9.06 -9.32 -13.14
C TYR A 39 -10.00 -8.36 -12.38
N GLN A 40 -11.14 -8.85 -11.96
CA GLN A 40 -12.14 -8.03 -11.26
C GLN A 40 -12.23 -8.40 -9.79
N THR A 41 -12.65 -7.43 -8.98
CA THR A 41 -13.00 -7.69 -7.58
C THR A 41 -14.13 -8.71 -7.51
N GLY A 42 -13.94 -9.75 -6.70
CA GLY A 42 -14.85 -10.87 -6.56
C GLY A 42 -14.51 -12.08 -7.44
N ASP A 43 -13.54 -11.98 -8.34
CA ASP A 43 -13.05 -13.13 -9.10
C ASP A 43 -12.45 -14.18 -8.15
N LYS A 44 -12.74 -15.44 -8.46
CA LYS A 44 -12.28 -16.59 -7.65
C LYS A 44 -11.45 -17.59 -8.45
N ASP A 45 -11.46 -17.49 -9.76
CA ASP A 45 -10.73 -18.36 -10.67
C ASP A 45 -9.80 -17.52 -11.57
N PHE A 46 -8.51 -17.73 -11.41
CA PHE A 46 -7.46 -17.03 -12.13
C PHE A 46 -6.71 -17.95 -13.11
N THR A 47 -7.24 -19.17 -13.35
CA THR A 47 -6.55 -20.20 -14.14
C THR A 47 -6.15 -19.72 -15.53
N ALA A 48 -7.04 -19.01 -16.22
CA ALA A 48 -6.77 -18.53 -17.57
C ALA A 48 -5.62 -17.50 -17.59
N VAL A 49 -5.67 -16.50 -16.70
CA VAL A 49 -4.63 -15.47 -16.57
C VAL A 49 -3.30 -16.09 -16.16
N LEU A 50 -3.31 -17.00 -15.21
CA LEU A 50 -2.12 -17.66 -14.69
C LEU A 50 -1.49 -18.64 -15.68
N THR A 51 -2.29 -19.29 -16.52
CA THR A 51 -1.79 -20.16 -17.61
C THR A 51 -1.00 -19.32 -18.62
N ASN A 52 -1.53 -18.18 -19.04
CA ASN A 52 -0.83 -17.24 -19.92
C ASN A 52 0.46 -16.70 -19.27
N LEU A 53 0.37 -16.31 -17.99
CA LEU A 53 1.52 -15.83 -17.24
C LEU A 53 2.63 -16.87 -17.14
N LYS A 54 2.26 -18.12 -16.83
CA LYS A 54 3.21 -19.25 -16.76
C LYS A 54 3.95 -19.46 -18.10
N ALA A 55 3.26 -19.38 -19.22
CA ALA A 55 3.85 -19.54 -20.54
C ALA A 55 4.90 -18.46 -20.85
N LYS A 56 4.76 -17.26 -20.26
CA LYS A 56 5.72 -16.14 -20.41
C LYS A 56 6.91 -16.20 -19.45
N ASN A 57 6.85 -17.07 -18.44
CA ASN A 57 7.92 -17.32 -17.46
C ASN A 57 8.50 -16.02 -16.86
N PRO A 58 7.71 -15.20 -16.15
CA PRO A 58 8.17 -13.94 -15.59
C PRO A 58 9.19 -14.15 -14.47
N ASP A 59 10.13 -13.21 -14.34
CA ASP A 59 11.08 -13.18 -13.21
C ASP A 59 10.42 -12.73 -11.92
N ALA A 60 9.37 -11.89 -12.01
CA ALA A 60 8.58 -11.40 -10.87
C ALA A 60 7.17 -11.00 -11.32
N VAL A 61 6.23 -10.93 -10.38
CA VAL A 61 4.84 -10.54 -10.63
C VAL A 61 4.44 -9.43 -9.66
N PHE A 62 4.02 -8.27 -10.18
CA PHE A 62 3.40 -7.22 -9.38
C PHE A 62 1.88 -7.32 -9.48
N ALA A 63 1.20 -7.58 -8.36
CA ALA A 63 -0.23 -7.83 -8.30
C ALA A 63 -0.90 -6.95 -7.21
N PRO A 64 -1.05 -5.63 -7.44
CA PRO A 64 -1.51 -4.69 -6.42
C PRO A 64 -3.03 -4.73 -6.15
N GLY A 65 -3.64 -5.90 -6.23
CA GLY A 65 -5.06 -6.10 -5.93
C GLY A 65 -5.40 -6.14 -4.46
N ASN A 66 -6.68 -6.30 -4.14
CA ASN A 66 -7.12 -6.50 -2.76
C ASN A 66 -6.60 -7.82 -2.21
N PHE A 67 -6.55 -7.93 -0.89
CA PHE A 67 -5.95 -9.07 -0.19
C PHE A 67 -6.59 -10.42 -0.55
N THR A 68 -7.92 -10.50 -0.63
CA THR A 68 -8.63 -11.77 -0.89
C THR A 68 -8.29 -12.32 -2.27
N GLU A 69 -8.47 -11.50 -3.32
CA GLU A 69 -8.22 -11.90 -4.71
C GLU A 69 -6.73 -12.18 -4.92
N SER A 70 -5.85 -11.33 -4.37
CA SER A 70 -4.40 -11.52 -4.50
C SER A 70 -3.92 -12.80 -3.82
N ALA A 71 -4.41 -13.11 -2.62
CA ALA A 71 -4.06 -14.34 -1.93
C ALA A 71 -4.53 -15.59 -2.70
N LEU A 72 -5.75 -15.57 -3.26
CA LEU A 72 -6.27 -16.65 -4.10
C LEU A 72 -5.47 -16.80 -5.40
N LEU A 73 -5.15 -15.68 -6.05
CA LEU A 73 -4.34 -15.65 -7.26
C LEU A 73 -2.96 -16.28 -7.01
N ILE A 74 -2.28 -15.88 -5.94
CA ILE A 74 -0.96 -16.43 -5.58
C ILE A 74 -1.06 -17.92 -5.28
N LYS A 75 -2.06 -18.35 -4.52
CA LYS A 75 -2.30 -19.77 -4.22
C LYS A 75 -2.49 -20.60 -5.49
N GLN A 76 -3.32 -20.15 -6.43
CA GLN A 76 -3.51 -20.82 -7.72
C GLN A 76 -2.24 -20.79 -8.58
N ALA A 77 -1.47 -19.69 -8.53
CA ALA A 77 -0.18 -19.60 -9.22
C ALA A 77 0.80 -20.67 -8.72
N ARG A 78 0.88 -20.87 -7.39
CA ARG A 78 1.73 -21.91 -6.79
C ARG A 78 1.26 -23.31 -7.17
N GLN A 79 -0.04 -23.55 -7.21
CA GLN A 79 -0.63 -24.83 -7.68
C GLN A 79 -0.28 -25.13 -9.16
N LEU A 80 -0.23 -24.10 -9.99
CA LEU A 80 0.20 -24.20 -11.38
C LEU A 80 1.74 -24.29 -11.54
N GLY A 81 2.50 -24.22 -10.44
CA GLY A 81 3.95 -24.32 -10.43
C GLY A 81 4.69 -23.01 -10.79
N ILE A 82 4.02 -21.87 -10.75
CA ILE A 82 4.67 -20.55 -10.90
C ILE A 82 5.46 -20.26 -9.62
N LYS A 83 6.78 -20.15 -9.75
CA LYS A 83 7.71 -19.91 -8.63
C LYS A 83 8.13 -18.43 -8.51
N ALA A 84 7.82 -17.61 -9.51
CA ALA A 84 8.16 -16.18 -9.49
C ALA A 84 7.74 -15.51 -8.17
N PRO A 85 8.53 -14.59 -7.61
CA PRO A 85 8.14 -13.79 -6.46
C PRO A 85 6.95 -12.90 -6.81
N PHE A 86 6.03 -12.77 -5.87
CA PHE A 86 4.90 -11.85 -5.97
C PHE A 86 5.13 -10.62 -5.11
N MET A 87 4.77 -9.47 -5.66
CA MET A 87 4.85 -8.17 -5.01
C MET A 87 3.50 -7.47 -5.07
N GLY A 88 3.16 -6.71 -4.04
CA GLY A 88 1.90 -5.97 -3.98
C GLY A 88 1.96 -4.69 -3.16
N GLY A 89 0.80 -4.17 -2.80
CA GLY A 89 0.64 -2.96 -2.02
C GLY A 89 0.17 -3.22 -0.59
N ASP A 90 -0.11 -2.15 0.11
CA ASP A 90 -0.55 -2.10 1.51
C ASP A 90 -1.86 -2.84 1.78
N THR A 91 -2.70 -3.01 0.77
CA THR A 91 -3.92 -3.81 0.87
C THR A 91 -3.69 -5.27 1.27
N TRP A 92 -2.47 -5.78 1.08
CA TRP A 92 -2.10 -7.14 1.50
C TRP A 92 -1.80 -7.25 3.00
N GLU A 93 -1.54 -6.13 3.68
CA GLU A 93 -1.16 -6.14 5.09
C GLU A 93 -2.36 -6.42 6.01
N THR A 94 -2.97 -7.58 5.85
CA THR A 94 -4.11 -8.07 6.64
C THR A 94 -3.88 -9.51 7.07
N GLN A 95 -4.45 -9.90 8.22
CA GLN A 95 -4.42 -11.30 8.65
C GLN A 95 -5.12 -12.22 7.64
N GLU A 96 -6.17 -11.72 6.98
CA GLU A 96 -6.91 -12.47 5.96
C GLU A 96 -6.06 -12.85 4.75
N PHE A 97 -5.12 -12.00 4.33
CA PHE A 97 -4.17 -12.35 3.27
C PHE A 97 -3.34 -13.58 3.64
N ILE A 98 -2.86 -13.63 4.89
CA ILE A 98 -2.12 -14.77 5.42
C ILE A 98 -3.02 -15.99 5.54
N ASP A 99 -4.22 -15.85 6.08
CA ASP A 99 -5.14 -16.96 6.33
C ASP A 99 -5.62 -17.63 5.03
N VAL A 100 -5.93 -16.84 4.01
CA VAL A 100 -6.35 -17.31 2.68
C VAL A 100 -5.17 -17.91 1.91
N GLY A 101 -4.04 -17.23 1.91
CA GLY A 101 -2.86 -17.62 1.13
C GLY A 101 -2.08 -18.78 1.77
N GLY A 102 -2.07 -18.86 3.10
CA GLY A 102 -1.32 -19.88 3.84
C GLY A 102 0.17 -19.86 3.49
N LYS A 103 0.76 -21.03 3.27
CA LYS A 103 2.16 -21.18 2.88
C LYS A 103 2.49 -20.63 1.48
N ASP A 104 1.49 -20.46 0.63
CA ASP A 104 1.69 -20.06 -0.76
C ASP A 104 2.05 -18.58 -0.92
N VAL A 105 1.73 -17.76 0.11
CA VAL A 105 2.13 -16.34 0.18
C VAL A 105 3.45 -16.10 0.89
N GLU A 106 4.12 -17.14 1.35
CA GLU A 106 5.44 -17.03 1.97
C GLU A 106 6.44 -16.43 0.98
N GLY A 107 7.25 -15.47 1.42
CA GLY A 107 8.18 -14.74 0.57
C GLY A 107 7.55 -13.64 -0.30
N CYS A 108 6.23 -13.43 -0.25
CA CYS A 108 5.60 -12.29 -0.91
C CYS A 108 6.05 -10.98 -0.27
N VAL A 109 6.26 -9.96 -1.10
CA VAL A 109 6.76 -8.64 -0.69
C VAL A 109 5.66 -7.60 -0.93
N LEU A 110 5.52 -6.63 -0.03
CA LEU A 110 4.56 -5.55 -0.17
C LEU A 110 5.16 -4.21 0.28
N SER A 111 4.68 -3.14 -0.34
CA SER A 111 4.92 -1.78 0.13
C SER A 111 3.78 -1.35 1.04
N THR A 112 4.12 -0.68 2.14
CA THR A 112 3.15 -0.13 3.09
C THR A 112 3.63 1.20 3.65
N ALA A 113 2.78 1.88 4.40
CA ALA A 113 3.10 3.20 4.93
C ALA A 113 3.70 3.18 6.35
N PHE A 114 3.62 2.05 7.05
CA PHE A 114 3.95 2.03 8.47
C PHE A 114 4.52 0.68 8.93
N ASP A 115 5.53 0.77 9.78
CA ASP A 115 6.00 -0.35 10.59
C ASP A 115 6.19 0.10 12.03
N ARG A 116 5.52 -0.59 12.96
CA ARG A 116 5.51 -0.23 14.38
C ARG A 116 6.88 -0.38 15.04
N GLU A 117 7.68 -1.35 14.62
CA GLU A 117 9.01 -1.59 15.19
C GLU A 117 10.02 -0.55 14.70
N LYS A 118 9.71 0.13 13.60
CA LYS A 118 10.52 1.19 12.98
C LYS A 118 9.92 2.59 13.12
N ALA A 119 8.85 2.72 13.90
CA ALA A 119 8.21 3.99 14.16
C ALA A 119 9.18 4.96 14.86
N SER A 120 9.58 6.02 14.14
CA SER A 120 10.65 6.92 14.57
C SER A 120 10.15 8.29 15.07
N THR A 121 8.94 8.70 14.67
CA THR A 121 8.39 10.00 15.08
C THR A 121 7.84 9.98 16.49
N GLU A 122 7.84 11.13 17.16
CA GLU A 122 7.23 11.24 18.48
C GLU A 122 5.71 11.01 18.43
N GLU A 123 5.06 11.43 17.34
CA GLU A 123 3.62 11.16 17.13
C GLU A 123 3.36 9.67 16.97
N ALA A 124 4.24 8.92 16.30
CA ALA A 124 4.13 7.46 16.20
C ALA A 124 4.21 6.78 17.59
N LYS A 125 5.14 7.19 18.42
CA LYS A 125 5.28 6.64 19.79
C LYS A 125 4.05 6.91 20.65
N LYS A 126 3.52 8.13 20.60
CA LYS A 126 2.28 8.51 21.31
C LYS A 126 1.08 7.70 20.81
N PHE A 127 0.95 7.59 19.47
CA PHE A 127 -0.12 6.82 18.85
C PHE A 127 -0.07 5.34 19.26
N LEU A 128 1.10 4.69 19.14
CA LEU A 128 1.28 3.30 19.52
C LEU A 128 0.89 3.04 20.97
N LYS A 129 1.36 3.92 21.87
CA LYS A 129 1.02 3.80 23.29
C LYS A 129 -0.49 3.98 23.54
N ALA A 130 -1.08 5.04 23.01
CA ALA A 130 -2.50 5.34 23.19
C ALA A 130 -3.39 4.24 22.61
N TYR A 131 -3.06 3.74 21.41
CA TYR A 131 -3.80 2.66 20.77
C TYR A 131 -3.76 1.37 21.58
N THR A 132 -2.57 0.98 22.05
CA THR A 132 -2.40 -0.23 22.86
C THR A 132 -3.12 -0.11 24.23
N ASP A 133 -3.05 1.07 24.85
CA ASP A 133 -3.71 1.33 26.12
C ASP A 133 -5.25 1.24 25.99
N GLU A 134 -5.82 1.72 24.89
CA GLU A 134 -7.26 1.74 24.63
C GLU A 134 -7.79 0.39 24.13
N TYR A 135 -7.18 -0.13 23.07
CA TYR A 135 -7.71 -1.30 22.35
C TYR A 135 -7.10 -2.63 22.76
N LYS A 136 -6.08 -2.65 23.63
CA LYS A 136 -5.36 -3.84 24.09
C LYS A 136 -4.81 -4.70 22.93
N GLY A 137 -4.55 -4.05 21.79
CA GLY A 137 -4.07 -4.66 20.53
C GLY A 137 -3.05 -3.79 19.84
N GLU A 138 -2.58 -4.25 18.71
CA GLU A 138 -1.59 -3.56 17.89
C GLU A 138 -2.26 -2.86 16.71
N PRO A 139 -1.92 -1.59 16.41
CA PRO A 139 -2.49 -0.89 15.27
C PRO A 139 -1.95 -1.45 13.95
N SER A 140 -2.83 -1.49 12.95
CA SER A 140 -2.45 -1.73 11.56
C SER A 140 -1.89 -0.48 10.90
N ALA A 141 -1.28 -0.62 9.71
CA ALA A 141 -0.89 0.53 8.88
C ALA A 141 -2.10 1.42 8.53
N LEU A 142 -3.27 0.81 8.31
CA LEU A 142 -4.50 1.56 8.03
C LEU A 142 -4.97 2.39 9.23
N SER A 143 -4.81 1.88 10.45
CA SER A 143 -5.09 2.65 11.68
C SER A 143 -4.16 3.85 11.79
N ALA A 144 -2.88 3.69 11.48
CA ALA A 144 -1.90 4.77 11.49
C ALA A 144 -2.21 5.84 10.43
N LEU A 145 -2.58 5.44 9.20
CA LEU A 145 -2.99 6.35 8.13
C LEU A 145 -4.29 7.09 8.46
N GLY A 146 -5.24 6.43 9.12
CA GLY A 146 -6.46 7.08 9.61
C GLY A 146 -6.13 8.18 10.63
N TYR A 147 -5.20 7.92 11.54
CA TYR A 147 -4.76 8.91 12.51
C TYR A 147 -3.98 10.06 11.85
N ASP A 148 -3.13 9.78 10.85
CA ASP A 148 -2.45 10.81 10.05
C ASP A 148 -3.46 11.74 9.35
N SER A 149 -4.53 11.18 8.80
CA SER A 149 -5.60 11.98 8.17
C SER A 149 -6.26 12.93 9.18
N TYR A 150 -6.46 12.47 10.40
CA TYR A 150 -6.93 13.31 11.49
C TYR A 150 -5.94 14.43 11.84
N LEU A 151 -4.63 14.11 11.95
CA LEU A 151 -3.59 15.11 12.23
C LEU A 151 -3.53 16.19 11.13
N ILE A 152 -3.60 15.79 9.86
CA ILE A 152 -3.63 16.72 8.72
C ILE A 152 -4.86 17.64 8.82
N ALA A 153 -6.02 17.09 9.13
CA ALA A 153 -7.25 17.88 9.26
C ALA A 153 -7.17 18.90 10.40
N ILE A 154 -6.69 18.48 11.58
CA ILE A 154 -6.55 19.37 12.74
C ILE A 154 -5.52 20.48 12.49
N ASP A 155 -4.38 20.15 11.89
CA ASP A 155 -3.38 21.13 11.51
C ASP A 155 -3.94 22.16 10.52
N ALA A 156 -4.67 21.68 9.50
CA ALA A 156 -5.30 22.54 8.49
C ALA A 156 -6.36 23.47 9.10
N ILE A 157 -7.20 23.00 10.04
CA ILE A 157 -8.19 23.81 10.76
C ILE A 157 -7.50 24.91 11.56
N LYS A 158 -6.40 24.58 12.26
CA LYS A 158 -5.60 25.56 13.02
C LYS A 158 -5.02 26.63 12.09
N ARG A 159 -4.44 26.24 10.97
CA ARG A 159 -3.87 27.19 9.96
C ARG A 159 -4.96 28.02 9.27
N ALA A 160 -6.12 27.45 9.04
CA ALA A 160 -7.27 28.17 8.46
C ALA A 160 -7.89 29.21 9.41
N GLY A 161 -7.63 29.12 10.71
CA GLY A 161 -8.14 30.03 11.75
C GLY A 161 -9.67 29.92 11.97
N GLY A 162 -10.28 28.76 11.65
CA GLY A 162 -11.71 28.53 11.81
C GLY A 162 -12.24 27.36 10.98
N THR A 163 -13.56 27.27 10.86
CA THR A 163 -14.27 26.14 10.25
C THR A 163 -14.75 26.40 8.81
N ASP A 164 -14.28 27.46 8.17
CA ASP A 164 -14.58 27.71 6.76
C ASP A 164 -13.98 26.61 5.87
N SER A 165 -14.83 25.88 5.15
CA SER A 165 -14.44 24.70 4.39
C SER A 165 -13.45 25.01 3.27
N LYS A 166 -13.56 26.19 2.64
CA LYS A 166 -12.65 26.61 1.58
C LYS A 166 -11.26 26.89 2.14
N LYS A 167 -11.18 27.62 3.25
CA LYS A 167 -9.90 27.90 3.93
C LYS A 167 -9.25 26.61 4.43
N ILE A 168 -10.02 25.66 4.98
CA ILE A 168 -9.51 24.36 5.42
C ILE A 168 -8.96 23.59 4.21
N ARG A 169 -9.69 23.50 3.11
CA ARG A 169 -9.21 22.84 1.88
C ARG A 169 -7.88 23.46 1.40
N ASP A 170 -7.82 24.80 1.34
CA ASP A 170 -6.61 25.50 0.89
C ASP A 170 -5.44 25.27 1.87
N ALA A 171 -5.73 25.20 3.17
CA ALA A 171 -4.74 24.82 4.17
C ALA A 171 -4.27 23.36 4.03
N ILE A 172 -5.17 22.39 3.77
CA ILE A 172 -4.78 21.01 3.48
C ILE A 172 -3.84 20.96 2.28
N ALA A 173 -4.17 21.64 1.18
CA ALA A 173 -3.37 21.65 -0.04
C ALA A 173 -1.95 22.22 0.15
N THR A 174 -1.71 22.98 1.22
CA THR A 174 -0.39 23.53 1.56
C THR A 174 0.32 22.77 2.70
N THR A 175 -0.13 21.56 3.04
CA THR A 175 0.51 20.72 4.05
C THR A 175 1.91 20.36 3.61
N LYS A 176 2.90 20.69 4.45
CA LYS A 176 4.31 20.47 4.17
C LYS A 176 5.05 20.03 5.44
N ASP A 177 5.85 18.99 5.32
CA ASP A 177 6.70 18.43 6.37
C ASP A 177 5.97 18.19 7.70
N LEU A 178 4.67 17.91 7.66
CA LEU A 178 3.88 17.61 8.85
C LEU A 178 4.37 16.31 9.47
N GLU A 179 4.82 16.39 10.72
CA GLU A 179 5.22 15.20 11.47
C GLU A 179 3.97 14.40 11.88
N ALA A 180 3.84 13.20 11.34
CA ALA A 180 2.71 12.33 11.52
C ALA A 180 3.14 10.94 12.01
N VAL A 181 2.21 10.03 12.24
CA VAL A 181 2.50 8.67 12.73
C VAL A 181 3.32 7.86 11.73
N THR A 182 2.97 7.97 10.45
CA THR A 182 3.66 7.22 9.39
C THR A 182 4.87 7.96 8.80
N GLY A 183 5.37 8.99 9.50
CA GLY A 183 6.51 9.80 9.07
C GLY A 183 6.11 11.23 8.68
N LYS A 184 7.05 11.99 8.13
CA LYS A 184 6.78 13.33 7.61
C LYS A 184 5.93 13.23 6.34
N THR A 185 4.86 14.04 6.30
CA THR A 185 3.93 14.07 5.18
C THR A 185 3.92 15.47 4.54
N THR A 186 4.14 15.50 3.24
CA THR A 186 3.94 16.67 2.38
C THR A 186 2.91 16.29 1.32
N LEU A 187 1.95 17.18 1.02
CA LEU A 187 1.02 16.97 -0.08
C LEU A 187 1.53 17.70 -1.34
N ASP A 188 1.48 17.01 -2.47
CA ASP A 188 1.82 17.60 -3.75
C ASP A 188 0.64 18.44 -4.31
N LYS A 189 0.83 19.04 -5.48
CA LYS A 189 -0.19 19.86 -6.16
C LYS A 189 -1.48 19.11 -6.51
N ASN A 190 -1.44 17.78 -6.55
CA ASN A 190 -2.59 16.93 -6.84
C ASN A 190 -3.28 16.45 -5.55
N GLY A 191 -2.69 16.72 -4.38
CA GLY A 191 -3.13 16.24 -3.07
C GLY A 191 -2.59 14.86 -2.72
N ASP A 192 -1.65 14.31 -3.49
CA ASP A 192 -1.02 13.04 -3.20
C ASP A 192 0.08 13.22 -2.14
N ALA A 193 0.16 12.27 -1.21
CA ALA A 193 1.15 12.34 -0.14
C ALA A 193 2.54 11.90 -0.65
N ILE A 194 3.50 12.81 -0.54
CA ILE A 194 4.92 12.53 -0.76
C ILE A 194 5.49 12.06 0.58
N LYS A 195 5.80 10.78 0.68
CA LYS A 195 6.30 10.17 1.92
C LYS A 195 7.07 8.89 1.61
N ALA A 196 7.90 8.50 2.55
CA ALA A 196 8.65 7.26 2.48
C ALA A 196 7.73 6.02 2.51
N ALA A 197 8.21 4.92 1.98
CA ALA A 197 7.52 3.64 2.01
C ALA A 197 8.31 2.60 2.82
N VAL A 198 7.59 1.79 3.56
CA VAL A 198 8.11 0.60 4.22
C VAL A 198 7.91 -0.61 3.31
N ILE A 199 8.92 -1.45 3.19
CA ILE A 199 8.82 -2.72 2.47
C ILE A 199 8.76 -3.84 3.50
N LYS A 200 7.76 -4.70 3.37
CA LYS A 200 7.59 -5.89 4.22
C LYS A 200 7.63 -7.16 3.39
N VAL A 201 7.96 -8.24 4.04
CA VAL A 201 7.93 -9.59 3.48
C VAL A 201 7.09 -10.49 4.37
N VAL A 202 6.33 -11.39 3.76
CA VAL A 202 5.68 -12.49 4.49
C VAL A 202 6.73 -13.52 4.85
N LYS A 203 6.94 -13.73 6.16
CA LYS A 203 7.90 -14.71 6.68
C LYS A 203 7.34 -15.36 7.93
N ASP A 204 7.33 -16.70 7.95
CA ASP A 204 6.77 -17.51 9.03
C ASP A 204 5.31 -17.15 9.34
N GLY A 205 4.51 -16.91 8.29
CA GLY A 205 3.11 -16.52 8.37
C GLY A 205 2.87 -15.14 9.01
N LYS A 206 3.86 -14.24 8.97
CA LYS A 206 3.77 -12.88 9.53
C LYS A 206 4.40 -11.86 8.59
N PHE A 207 3.90 -10.62 8.65
CA PHE A 207 4.55 -9.51 7.97
C PHE A 207 5.79 -9.06 8.77
N LYS A 208 6.96 -9.12 8.14
CA LYS A 208 8.24 -8.69 8.72
C LYS A 208 8.79 -7.51 7.95
N TYR A 209 9.38 -6.57 8.67
CA TYR A 209 10.14 -5.48 8.06
C TYR A 209 11.26 -6.03 7.17
N LEU A 210 11.37 -5.53 5.96
CA LEU A 210 12.43 -5.88 5.02
C LEU A 210 13.33 -4.68 4.74
N ASP A 211 12.74 -3.54 4.35
CA ASP A 211 13.50 -2.35 3.96
C ASP A 211 12.64 -1.09 4.09
N PHE A 212 13.28 0.05 3.87
CA PHE A 212 12.69 1.38 3.88
C PHE A 212 13.16 2.16 2.64
N VAL A 213 12.21 2.75 1.92
CA VAL A 213 12.48 3.55 0.73
C VAL A 213 12.12 4.99 1.02
N ASP A 214 13.12 5.86 1.09
CA ASP A 214 12.92 7.29 1.26
C ASP A 214 12.62 7.97 -0.06
N VAL A 215 11.82 9.04 -0.01
CA VAL A 215 11.55 9.88 -1.17
C VAL A 215 12.69 10.87 -1.30
N LYS A 216 13.41 10.78 -2.41
CA LYS A 216 14.47 11.72 -2.79
C LYS A 216 13.90 12.94 -3.48
#